data_e5ace314652c05b16804e2b9e339adcc
#
_entry.id   e5ace314652c05b16804e2b9e339adcc
#
_cell.length_a   1.000
_cell.length_b   1.000
_cell.length_c   1.000
_cell.angle_alpha   90.00
_cell.angle_beta   90.00
_cell.angle_gamma   90.00
#
_symmetry.space_group_name_H-M   'P 1'
#
loop_
_entity.id
_entity.type
_entity.pdbx_description
1 polymer ?
#
loop_
_entity_poly.entity_id
_entity_poly.type
_entity_poly.pdbx_seq_one_letter_code
_entity_poly.pdbx_strand_id
1 'polypeptide(L)'
;MNRISFLKTSALGTFAIGGIPTLNLFSSVPFQNLKISITPWSLMRTGFGGNDPQGIDVFDYPAVAKSLGFDYIDHEMFHFPKKLNEGDIEKMVSNCQKADVKSAVLLTGGVGDIGDADIKKRKKALATYKYWVDIAQKLGCKAMRNVCGEFITIPHKEKLTYAIEGVKELGDYAGSKGLDLLIENHNGYSSDPEWMIDLMENVNLKNVGVLGDFTNWTLERNPDTFYPDPYKGIELLSPYIRAVSAKSETFSSSGEETTTDYKKMFEILQKAPHLEFAGVEFSGNTITRNKGVQLTKALIEKVIKELK
;
A
#
# COMPACT_ATOMS: atom_id res chain seq x y z
N MET A 1 -29.45 57.12 -50.11
CA MET A 1 -29.93 56.63 -51.43
C MET A 1 -29.57 55.14 -51.53
N ASN A 2 -30.60 54.33 -51.87
CA ASN A 2 -30.63 52.95 -52.32
C ASN A 2 -30.06 51.88 -51.35
N ARG A 3 -30.90 51.14 -50.65
CA ARG A 3 -31.77 50.01 -51.05
C ARG A 3 -31.13 49.09 -52.07
N ILE A 4 -30.81 47.82 -51.64
CA ILE A 4 -31.32 46.63 -52.33
C ILE A 4 -31.25 45.45 -51.33
N SER A 5 -32.40 44.83 -51.16
CA SER A 5 -32.69 43.53 -50.59
C SER A 5 -32.15 42.41 -51.48
N PHE A 6 -31.79 41.25 -50.98
CA PHE A 6 -32.29 40.00 -51.51
C PHE A 6 -31.89 38.74 -50.77
N LEU A 7 -32.91 37.99 -50.58
CA LEU A 7 -33.12 36.53 -50.58
C LEU A 7 -32.71 35.68 -49.37
N LYS A 8 -33.78 35.22 -48.74
CA LYS A 8 -33.88 34.03 -47.92
C LYS A 8 -33.51 32.78 -48.75
N THR A 9 -32.65 31.96 -48.26
CA THR A 9 -32.59 30.56 -48.66
C THR A 9 -32.56 29.74 -47.36
N SER A 10 -33.71 29.06 -47.15
CA SER A 10 -33.87 28.07 -46.09
C SER A 10 -33.05 26.85 -46.42
N ALA A 11 -32.01 26.52 -45.65
CA ALA A 11 -31.42 25.19 -45.66
C ALA A 11 -31.82 24.53 -44.32
N LEU A 12 -32.71 23.56 -44.42
CA LEU A 12 -32.94 22.60 -43.33
C LEU A 12 -31.65 21.80 -43.13
N GLY A 13 -30.90 22.16 -42.15
CA GLY A 13 -29.80 21.34 -41.62
C GLY A 13 -30.38 20.38 -40.61
N THR A 14 -30.43 19.10 -40.99
CA THR A 14 -30.67 17.97 -40.10
C THR A 14 -29.61 17.99 -39.02
N PHE A 15 -29.95 18.37 -37.81
CA PHE A 15 -29.11 18.15 -36.63
C PHE A 15 -29.09 16.65 -36.36
N ALA A 16 -28.01 16.00 -36.76
CA ALA A 16 -27.66 14.67 -36.24
C ALA A 16 -27.45 14.86 -34.73
N ILE A 17 -28.32 14.28 -33.93
CA ILE A 17 -28.15 14.12 -32.50
C ILE A 17 -26.95 13.20 -32.34
N GLY A 18 -25.76 13.79 -32.17
CA GLY A 18 -24.56 13.06 -31.79
C GLY A 18 -24.85 12.36 -30.47
N GLY A 19 -24.87 11.04 -30.47
CA GLY A 19 -25.05 10.24 -29.28
C GLY A 19 -24.03 10.69 -28.25
N ILE A 20 -24.51 11.07 -27.08
CA ILE A 20 -23.71 11.22 -25.88
C ILE A 20 -23.01 9.85 -25.71
N PRO A 21 -21.68 9.78 -25.68
CA PRO A 21 -21.04 8.53 -25.37
C PRO A 21 -21.56 8.11 -23.99
N THR A 22 -22.36 7.06 -23.96
CA THR A 22 -22.66 6.35 -22.71
C THR A 22 -21.31 5.96 -22.12
N LEU A 23 -20.86 6.68 -21.11
CA LEU A 23 -19.84 6.18 -20.21
C LEU A 23 -20.38 4.85 -19.72
N ASN A 24 -19.86 3.76 -20.28
CA ASN A 24 -20.00 2.43 -19.69
C ASN A 24 -19.29 2.54 -18.32
N LEU A 25 -20.05 2.92 -17.32
CA LEU A 25 -19.73 2.61 -15.93
C LEU A 25 -19.79 1.07 -15.87
N PHE A 26 -18.69 0.43 -16.24
CA PHE A 26 -18.43 -0.91 -15.75
C PHE A 26 -18.44 -0.78 -14.24
N SER A 27 -19.55 -1.14 -13.64
CA SER A 27 -19.61 -1.41 -12.21
C SER A 27 -18.77 -2.68 -11.99
N SER A 28 -17.46 -2.50 -11.86
CA SER A 28 -16.61 -3.57 -11.37
C SER A 28 -17.18 -3.96 -10.02
N VAL A 29 -17.51 -5.23 -9.85
CA VAL A 29 -17.92 -5.74 -8.53
C VAL A 29 -16.79 -5.39 -7.56
N PRO A 30 -17.08 -4.63 -6.50
CA PRO A 30 -16.06 -4.22 -5.56
C PRO A 30 -15.23 -5.42 -5.09
N PHE A 31 -13.91 -5.27 -5.02
CA PHE A 31 -12.97 -6.30 -4.54
C PHE A 31 -12.93 -7.62 -5.34
N GLN A 32 -13.37 -7.64 -6.61
CA GLN A 32 -13.35 -8.85 -7.44
C GLN A 32 -11.92 -9.44 -7.57
N ASN A 33 -10.92 -8.59 -7.62
CA ASN A 33 -9.51 -8.96 -7.80
C ASN A 33 -8.66 -8.77 -6.54
N LEU A 34 -9.27 -8.42 -5.41
CA LEU A 34 -8.54 -8.19 -4.17
C LEU A 34 -7.92 -9.50 -3.66
N LYS A 35 -6.63 -9.46 -3.40
CA LYS A 35 -5.81 -10.55 -2.89
C LYS A 35 -5.49 -10.28 -1.42
N ILE A 36 -5.75 -11.26 -0.57
CA ILE A 36 -5.43 -11.16 0.85
C ILE A 36 -4.04 -11.77 1.04
N SER A 37 -3.08 -10.95 1.45
CA SER A 37 -1.73 -11.37 1.85
C SER A 37 -1.58 -11.36 3.37
N ILE A 38 -0.47 -11.89 3.85
CA ILE A 38 -0.08 -11.80 5.26
C ILE A 38 1.29 -11.14 5.35
N THR A 39 1.45 -10.21 6.32
CA THR A 39 2.73 -9.59 6.59
C THR A 39 3.56 -10.41 7.57
N PRO A 40 4.89 -10.50 7.41
CA PRO A 40 5.77 -11.21 8.35
C PRO A 40 5.65 -10.68 9.77
N TRP A 41 5.46 -9.37 9.96
CA TRP A 41 5.26 -8.74 11.26
C TRP A 41 4.17 -9.40 12.11
N SER A 42 3.10 -9.88 11.48
CA SER A 42 1.99 -10.57 12.18
C SER A 42 2.44 -11.81 12.95
N LEU A 43 3.43 -12.51 12.44
CA LEU A 43 3.90 -13.78 13.00
C LEU A 43 5.28 -13.67 13.65
N MET A 44 6.22 -12.96 13.05
CA MET A 44 7.64 -13.00 13.44
C MET A 44 8.08 -11.86 14.37
N ARG A 45 7.49 -10.69 14.38
CA ARG A 45 7.75 -9.52 15.27
C ARG A 45 9.18 -9.34 15.82
N THR A 46 10.18 -9.79 15.09
CA THR A 46 11.59 -9.77 15.50
C THR A 46 12.38 -8.64 14.87
N GLY A 47 11.70 -7.66 14.31
CA GLY A 47 12.32 -6.47 13.77
C GLY A 47 13.35 -5.90 14.76
N PHE A 48 14.48 -5.39 14.26
CA PHE A 48 15.54 -4.77 15.05
C PHE A 48 16.44 -5.71 15.89
N GLY A 49 16.56 -6.99 15.48
CA GLY A 49 17.59 -7.91 16.02
C GLY A 49 17.18 -8.73 17.23
N GLY A 50 15.90 -8.78 17.55
CA GLY A 50 15.37 -9.72 18.55
C GLY A 50 15.19 -11.13 17.99
N ASN A 51 15.15 -12.14 18.86
CA ASN A 51 14.77 -13.50 18.48
C ASN A 51 13.26 -13.60 18.40
N ASP A 52 12.73 -14.24 17.35
CA ASP A 52 11.30 -14.51 17.27
C ASP A 52 10.87 -15.46 18.40
N PRO A 53 9.90 -15.05 19.25
CA PRO A 53 9.38 -15.94 20.29
C PRO A 53 8.73 -17.22 19.77
N GLN A 54 8.31 -17.24 18.49
CA GLN A 54 7.75 -18.43 17.83
C GLN A 54 8.79 -19.24 17.07
N GLY A 55 10.01 -18.70 16.90
CA GLY A 55 11.10 -19.38 16.21
C GLY A 55 10.87 -19.63 14.72
N ILE A 56 9.99 -18.83 14.07
CA ILE A 56 9.72 -18.96 12.63
C ILE A 56 10.91 -18.40 11.86
N ASP A 57 11.55 -19.25 11.08
CA ASP A 57 12.59 -18.86 10.12
C ASP A 57 11.94 -18.23 8.88
N VAL A 58 12.56 -17.20 8.31
CA VAL A 58 12.05 -16.53 7.10
C VAL A 58 11.91 -17.49 5.92
N PHE A 59 12.72 -18.55 5.87
CA PHE A 59 12.61 -19.57 4.84
C PHE A 59 11.43 -20.54 5.05
N ASP A 60 10.94 -20.69 6.28
CA ASP A 60 9.77 -21.51 6.61
C ASP A 60 8.46 -20.72 6.54
N TYR A 61 8.55 -19.39 6.52
CA TYR A 61 7.42 -18.48 6.51
C TYR A 61 6.38 -18.77 5.40
N PRO A 62 6.77 -19.10 4.14
CA PRO A 62 5.80 -19.45 3.09
C PRO A 62 4.93 -20.66 3.45
N ALA A 63 5.53 -21.71 4.03
CA ALA A 63 4.80 -22.90 4.45
C ALA A 63 3.86 -22.62 5.63
N VAL A 64 4.30 -21.80 6.59
CA VAL A 64 3.47 -21.36 7.72
C VAL A 64 2.29 -20.53 7.22
N ALA A 65 2.50 -19.57 6.33
CA ALA A 65 1.44 -18.76 5.74
C ALA A 65 0.40 -19.63 5.03
N LYS A 66 0.85 -20.61 4.22
CA LYS A 66 -0.06 -21.56 3.55
C LYS A 66 -0.87 -22.39 4.54
N SER A 67 -0.25 -22.85 5.62
CA SER A 67 -0.96 -23.61 6.67
C SER A 67 -2.06 -22.78 7.38
N LEU A 68 -1.94 -21.45 7.37
CA LEU A 68 -2.92 -20.50 7.88
C LEU A 68 -3.94 -20.08 6.81
N GLY A 69 -3.86 -20.65 5.61
CA GLY A 69 -4.83 -20.44 4.53
C GLY A 69 -4.53 -19.23 3.63
N PHE A 70 -3.28 -18.76 3.55
CA PHE A 70 -2.90 -17.67 2.66
C PHE A 70 -2.30 -18.19 1.36
N ASP A 71 -2.71 -17.59 0.23
CA ASP A 71 -2.14 -17.82 -1.09
C ASP A 71 -1.16 -16.71 -1.50
N TYR A 72 -1.13 -15.60 -0.75
CA TYR A 72 -0.23 -14.48 -0.94
C TYR A 72 0.48 -14.12 0.35
N ILE A 73 1.77 -13.79 0.23
CA ILE A 73 2.60 -13.33 1.34
C ILE A 73 3.27 -12.02 0.99
N ASP A 74 3.44 -11.16 1.98
CA ASP A 74 4.37 -10.06 1.90
C ASP A 74 5.74 -10.53 2.41
N HIS A 75 6.79 -9.87 1.96
CA HIS A 75 8.13 -10.00 2.51
C HIS A 75 8.47 -8.74 3.30
N GLU A 76 9.35 -8.83 4.26
CA GLU A 76 9.81 -7.68 5.02
C GLU A 76 11.32 -7.76 5.24
N MET A 77 12.02 -6.70 4.84
CA MET A 77 13.48 -6.69 4.81
C MET A 77 14.14 -6.97 6.17
N PHE A 78 13.48 -6.64 7.27
CA PHE A 78 14.03 -6.81 8.63
C PHE A 78 14.14 -8.28 9.06
N HIS A 79 13.41 -9.19 8.41
CA HIS A 79 13.43 -10.62 8.69
C HIS A 79 14.44 -11.38 7.82
N PHE A 80 15.03 -10.71 6.82
CA PHE A 80 16.02 -11.35 5.95
C PHE A 80 17.37 -11.55 6.68
N PRO A 81 18.19 -12.52 6.24
CA PRO A 81 19.54 -12.69 6.75
C PRO A 81 20.33 -11.39 6.67
N LYS A 82 21.09 -11.04 7.72
CA LYS A 82 21.91 -9.82 7.75
C LYS A 82 22.90 -9.71 6.58
N LYS A 83 23.32 -10.85 6.02
CA LYS A 83 24.18 -10.94 4.84
C LYS A 83 23.42 -11.71 3.77
N LEU A 84 22.35 -11.07 3.24
CA LEU A 84 21.54 -11.65 2.18
C LEU A 84 22.39 -11.89 0.92
N ASN A 85 22.30 -13.08 0.37
CA ASN A 85 22.99 -13.50 -0.85
C ASN A 85 22.01 -14.10 -1.88
N GLU A 86 22.48 -14.36 -3.10
CA GLU A 86 21.61 -14.92 -4.16
C GLU A 86 21.01 -16.27 -3.79
N GLY A 87 21.76 -17.15 -3.13
CA GLY A 87 21.24 -18.45 -2.70
C GLY A 87 20.11 -18.35 -1.68
N ASP A 88 20.14 -17.32 -0.82
CA ASP A 88 19.03 -17.05 0.11
C ASP A 88 17.77 -16.63 -0.66
N ILE A 89 17.91 -15.79 -1.68
CA ILE A 89 16.80 -15.34 -2.52
C ILE A 89 16.20 -16.52 -3.30
N GLU A 90 17.06 -17.31 -3.94
CA GLU A 90 16.64 -18.54 -4.65
C GLU A 90 15.91 -19.51 -3.73
N LYS A 91 16.40 -19.68 -2.50
CA LYS A 91 15.75 -20.50 -1.48
C LYS A 91 14.36 -19.96 -1.10
N MET A 92 14.22 -18.64 -0.89
CA MET A 92 12.92 -18.02 -0.62
C MET A 92 11.94 -18.25 -1.77
N VAL A 93 12.36 -18.01 -3.02
CA VAL A 93 11.52 -18.24 -4.21
C VAL A 93 11.11 -19.72 -4.31
N SER A 94 12.07 -20.64 -4.15
CA SER A 94 11.78 -22.07 -4.17
C SER A 94 10.79 -22.50 -3.08
N ASN A 95 10.90 -21.93 -1.87
CA ASN A 95 10.01 -22.27 -0.77
C ASN A 95 8.60 -21.67 -0.99
N CYS A 96 8.48 -20.49 -1.60
CA CYS A 96 7.18 -19.96 -2.04
C CYS A 96 6.51 -20.89 -3.07
N GLN A 97 7.29 -21.38 -4.06
CA GLN A 97 6.79 -22.32 -5.07
C GLN A 97 6.35 -23.65 -4.45
N LYS A 98 7.16 -24.23 -3.55
CA LYS A 98 6.83 -25.48 -2.84
C LYS A 98 5.58 -25.36 -1.97
N ALA A 99 5.38 -24.20 -1.35
CA ALA A 99 4.20 -23.92 -0.53
C ALA A 99 2.97 -23.50 -1.36
N ASP A 100 3.12 -23.32 -2.67
CA ASP A 100 2.08 -22.77 -3.54
C ASP A 100 1.53 -21.42 -3.02
N VAL A 101 2.45 -20.51 -2.70
CA VAL A 101 2.13 -19.10 -2.34
C VAL A 101 2.84 -18.13 -3.28
N LYS A 102 2.26 -16.96 -3.43
CA LYS A 102 2.79 -15.90 -4.31
C LYS A 102 3.26 -14.73 -3.47
N SER A 103 4.36 -14.09 -3.88
CA SER A 103 4.85 -12.85 -3.29
C SER A 103 3.97 -11.68 -3.73
N ALA A 104 3.52 -10.83 -2.77
CA ALA A 104 2.72 -9.66 -3.02
C ALA A 104 3.55 -8.38 -2.93
N VAL A 105 3.94 -7.95 -1.75
CA VAL A 105 4.66 -6.71 -1.49
C VAL A 105 5.95 -6.99 -0.72
N LEU A 106 7.04 -6.30 -1.08
CA LEU A 106 8.23 -6.24 -0.22
C LEU A 106 8.15 -4.98 0.64
N LEU A 107 8.03 -5.14 1.95
CA LEU A 107 7.99 -4.06 2.93
C LEU A 107 9.42 -3.63 3.28
N THR A 108 9.73 -2.35 3.05
CA THR A 108 11.06 -1.77 3.31
C THR A 108 10.95 -0.50 4.14
N GLY A 109 11.98 -0.20 4.93
CA GLY A 109 12.05 1.00 5.77
C GLY A 109 13.34 1.06 6.58
N GLY A 110 13.54 2.15 7.33
CA GLY A 110 14.60 2.25 8.35
C GLY A 110 16.05 2.31 7.85
N VAL A 111 16.30 2.34 6.54
CA VAL A 111 17.67 2.38 5.97
C VAL A 111 18.03 3.75 5.39
N GLY A 112 17.31 4.77 5.77
CA GLY A 112 17.46 6.16 5.36
C GLY A 112 16.18 6.72 4.76
N ASP A 113 16.15 8.02 4.59
CA ASP A 113 14.99 8.75 4.10
C ASP A 113 15.25 9.24 2.66
N ILE A 114 14.43 8.78 1.72
CA ILE A 114 14.50 9.21 0.31
C ILE A 114 14.09 10.67 0.11
N GLY A 115 13.49 11.30 1.13
CA GLY A 115 13.17 12.73 1.21
C GLY A 115 14.08 13.48 2.18
N ASP A 116 15.31 13.02 2.48
CA ASP A 116 16.26 13.74 3.35
C ASP A 116 16.73 15.03 2.68
N ALA A 117 16.78 16.12 3.45
CA ALA A 117 17.31 17.43 2.97
C ALA A 117 18.79 17.34 2.57
N ASP A 118 19.56 16.54 3.29
CA ASP A 118 20.97 16.28 2.92
C ASP A 118 21.03 15.38 1.69
N ILE A 119 21.48 15.96 0.58
CA ILE A 119 21.61 15.27 -0.71
C ILE A 119 22.48 14.00 -0.63
N LYS A 120 23.50 13.97 0.24
CA LYS A 120 24.36 12.78 0.38
C LYS A 120 23.61 11.65 1.09
N LYS A 121 22.86 11.97 2.12
CA LYS A 121 22.00 10.99 2.83
C LYS A 121 20.89 10.50 1.93
N ARG A 122 20.20 11.40 1.22
CA ARG A 122 19.16 11.07 0.24
C ARG A 122 19.66 10.13 -0.85
N LYS A 123 20.81 10.43 -1.49
CA LYS A 123 21.42 9.55 -2.48
C LYS A 123 21.81 8.19 -1.94
N LYS A 124 22.32 8.13 -0.70
CA LYS A 124 22.64 6.85 -0.04
C LYS A 124 21.38 6.02 0.21
N ALA A 125 20.31 6.65 0.71
CA ALA A 125 19.02 5.99 0.89
C ALA A 125 18.49 5.45 -0.43
N LEU A 126 18.44 6.27 -1.48
CA LEU A 126 18.00 5.86 -2.83
C LEU A 126 18.80 4.68 -3.38
N ALA A 127 20.12 4.69 -3.25
CA ALA A 127 20.95 3.56 -3.68
C ALA A 127 20.60 2.27 -2.93
N THR A 128 20.36 2.36 -1.63
CA THR A 128 19.94 1.21 -0.81
C THR A 128 18.57 0.70 -1.21
N TYR A 129 17.59 1.59 -1.42
CA TYR A 129 16.25 1.15 -1.81
C TYR A 129 16.19 0.60 -3.25
N LYS A 130 17.02 1.10 -4.17
CA LYS A 130 17.17 0.49 -5.51
C LYS A 130 17.65 -0.96 -5.43
N TYR A 131 18.59 -1.27 -4.53
CA TYR A 131 18.97 -2.66 -4.25
C TYR A 131 17.75 -3.50 -3.78
N TRP A 132 16.89 -2.94 -2.91
CA TRP A 132 15.68 -3.64 -2.47
C TRP A 132 14.62 -3.78 -3.56
N VAL A 133 14.55 -2.85 -4.51
CA VAL A 133 13.73 -3.02 -5.73
C VAL A 133 14.19 -4.23 -6.53
N ASP A 134 15.50 -4.42 -6.72
CA ASP A 134 16.04 -5.59 -7.42
C ASP A 134 15.73 -6.90 -6.67
N ILE A 135 15.77 -6.89 -5.34
CA ILE A 135 15.35 -8.04 -4.51
C ILE A 135 13.86 -8.32 -4.66
N ALA A 136 13.01 -7.28 -4.60
CA ALA A 136 11.57 -7.43 -4.79
C ALA A 136 11.23 -8.07 -6.14
N GLN A 137 11.91 -7.64 -7.20
CA GLN A 137 11.77 -8.21 -8.54
C GLN A 137 12.14 -9.70 -8.54
N LYS A 138 13.29 -10.08 -7.96
CA LYS A 138 13.75 -11.47 -7.88
C LYS A 138 12.80 -12.36 -7.08
N LEU A 139 12.21 -11.84 -6.01
CA LEU A 139 11.20 -12.54 -5.21
C LEU A 139 9.85 -12.67 -5.92
N GLY A 140 9.66 -12.00 -7.06
CA GLY A 140 8.40 -12.00 -7.81
C GLY A 140 7.30 -11.14 -7.18
N CYS A 141 7.67 -10.18 -6.33
CA CYS A 141 6.72 -9.20 -5.79
C CYS A 141 6.07 -8.36 -6.89
N LYS A 142 4.90 -7.79 -6.59
CA LYS A 142 4.19 -6.85 -7.47
C LYS A 142 4.51 -5.41 -7.12
N ALA A 143 4.84 -5.17 -5.86
CA ALA A 143 5.17 -3.85 -5.36
C ALA A 143 6.28 -3.89 -4.30
N MET A 144 6.87 -2.74 -4.07
CA MET A 144 7.70 -2.48 -2.91
C MET A 144 7.11 -1.31 -2.12
N ARG A 145 6.96 -1.46 -0.81
CA ARG A 145 6.56 -0.36 0.08
C ARG A 145 7.79 0.35 0.63
N ASN A 146 7.74 1.67 0.63
CA ASN A 146 8.70 2.54 1.28
C ASN A 146 7.99 3.46 2.28
N VAL A 147 8.68 3.86 3.31
CA VAL A 147 8.24 4.89 4.27
C VAL A 147 8.97 6.19 3.94
N CYS A 148 8.23 7.24 3.62
CA CYS A 148 8.75 8.57 3.30
C CYS A 148 7.99 9.62 4.11
N GLY A 149 8.69 10.52 4.77
CA GLY A 149 8.05 11.55 5.60
C GLY A 149 7.84 11.16 7.07
N GLU A 150 8.28 9.98 7.49
CA GLU A 150 8.14 9.48 8.87
C GLU A 150 8.79 10.40 9.91
N PHE A 151 9.89 11.07 9.55
CA PHE A 151 10.63 11.94 10.47
C PHE A 151 10.38 13.40 10.15
N ILE A 152 9.81 14.14 11.14
CA ILE A 152 9.63 15.59 11.07
C ILE A 152 10.94 16.26 11.51
N THR A 153 11.84 16.48 10.57
CA THR A 153 13.17 17.09 10.82
C THR A 153 13.32 18.48 10.20
N ILE A 154 12.45 18.82 9.27
CA ILE A 154 12.45 20.09 8.52
C ILE A 154 10.99 20.49 8.24
N PRO A 155 10.70 21.77 7.86
CA PRO A 155 9.34 22.22 7.58
C PRO A 155 8.62 21.41 6.50
N HIS A 156 7.31 21.27 6.63
CA HIS A 156 6.41 20.49 5.79
C HIS A 156 6.64 20.69 4.26
N LYS A 157 6.63 21.93 3.77
CA LYS A 157 6.82 22.23 2.33
C LYS A 157 8.21 21.86 1.82
N GLU A 158 9.21 22.07 2.65
CA GLU A 158 10.59 21.72 2.29
C GLU A 158 10.74 20.21 2.21
N LYS A 159 10.18 19.48 3.18
CA LYS A 159 10.15 18.01 3.18
C LYS A 159 9.45 17.46 1.95
N LEU A 160 8.30 18.04 1.57
CA LEU A 160 7.56 17.63 0.40
C LEU A 160 8.42 17.75 -0.88
N THR A 161 9.16 18.84 -1.04
CA THR A 161 10.04 19.03 -2.20
C THR A 161 11.05 17.89 -2.36
N TYR A 162 11.75 17.54 -1.29
CA TYR A 162 12.73 16.46 -1.34
C TYR A 162 12.09 15.08 -1.45
N ALA A 163 10.92 14.89 -0.85
CA ALA A 163 10.15 13.65 -0.97
C ALA A 163 9.71 13.41 -2.42
N ILE A 164 9.22 14.45 -3.11
CA ILE A 164 8.84 14.36 -4.53
C ILE A 164 10.04 13.93 -5.40
N GLU A 165 11.22 14.53 -5.19
CA GLU A 165 12.42 14.14 -5.93
C GLU A 165 12.80 12.68 -5.69
N GLY A 166 12.83 12.27 -4.41
CA GLY A 166 13.23 10.90 -4.05
C GLY A 166 12.23 9.85 -4.49
N VAL A 167 10.93 10.12 -4.35
CA VAL A 167 9.87 9.20 -4.77
C VAL A 167 9.81 9.08 -6.30
N LYS A 168 10.02 10.16 -7.05
CA LYS A 168 10.16 10.09 -8.52
C LYS A 168 11.32 9.19 -8.93
N GLU A 169 12.51 9.44 -8.38
CA GLU A 169 13.71 8.68 -8.75
C GLU A 169 13.55 7.18 -8.42
N LEU A 170 13.01 6.86 -7.24
CA LEU A 170 12.79 5.46 -6.84
C LEU A 170 11.63 4.83 -7.62
N GLY A 171 10.56 5.59 -7.89
CA GLY A 171 9.39 5.15 -8.66
C GLY A 171 9.74 4.82 -10.12
N ASP A 172 10.53 5.68 -10.78
CA ASP A 172 11.04 5.40 -12.13
C ASP A 172 11.88 4.13 -12.16
N TYR A 173 12.74 3.94 -11.14
CA TYR A 173 13.55 2.73 -11.04
C TYR A 173 12.69 1.49 -10.82
N ALA A 174 11.73 1.54 -9.89
CA ALA A 174 10.80 0.43 -9.65
C ALA A 174 9.97 0.10 -10.90
N GLY A 175 9.47 1.12 -11.60
CA GLY A 175 8.75 0.96 -12.86
C GLY A 175 9.57 0.30 -13.95
N SER A 176 10.89 0.62 -14.06
CA SER A 176 11.80 -0.05 -14.99
C SER A 176 11.98 -1.55 -14.72
N LYS A 177 11.66 -1.99 -13.50
CA LYS A 177 11.69 -3.39 -13.06
C LYS A 177 10.31 -4.05 -13.09
N GLY A 178 9.26 -3.33 -13.52
CA GLY A 178 7.88 -3.82 -13.55
C GLY A 178 7.20 -3.89 -12.18
N LEU A 179 7.64 -3.04 -11.24
CA LEU A 179 7.13 -2.99 -9.88
C LEU A 179 6.40 -1.67 -9.62
N ASP A 180 5.37 -1.72 -8.79
CA ASP A 180 4.80 -0.53 -8.17
C ASP A 180 5.65 -0.11 -6.96
N LEU A 181 5.77 1.21 -6.75
CA LEU A 181 6.30 1.80 -5.51
C LEU A 181 5.13 2.32 -4.68
N LEU A 182 5.00 1.84 -3.45
CA LEU A 182 3.93 2.25 -2.54
C LEU A 182 4.52 3.06 -1.39
N ILE A 183 3.97 4.24 -1.13
CA ILE A 183 4.32 5.04 0.04
C ILE A 183 3.26 4.78 1.11
N GLU A 184 3.71 4.39 2.29
CA GLU A 184 2.81 4.11 3.42
C GLU A 184 2.59 5.36 4.27
N ASN A 185 1.35 5.54 4.76
CA ASN A 185 1.10 6.41 5.90
C ASN A 185 1.68 5.75 7.17
N HIS A 186 2.86 6.21 7.60
CA HIS A 186 3.62 5.59 8.68
C HIS A 186 4.28 6.63 9.59
N ASN A 187 3.46 7.34 10.35
CA ASN A 187 3.84 8.45 11.23
C ASN A 187 4.37 9.70 10.49
N GLY A 188 4.54 10.81 11.21
CA GLY A 188 5.04 12.06 10.66
C GLY A 188 4.19 12.61 9.53
N TYR A 189 4.81 13.26 8.56
CA TYR A 189 4.10 13.85 7.42
C TYR A 189 3.36 12.84 6.54
N SER A 190 3.81 11.58 6.49
CA SER A 190 3.08 10.54 5.74
C SER A 190 1.74 10.18 6.37
N SER A 191 1.50 10.57 7.63
CA SER A 191 0.19 10.43 8.30
C SER A 191 -0.72 11.65 8.11
N ASP A 192 -0.25 12.69 7.40
CA ASP A 192 -1.08 13.80 6.93
C ASP A 192 -1.59 13.48 5.52
N PRO A 193 -2.90 13.21 5.34
CA PRO A 193 -3.43 12.85 4.02
C PRO A 193 -3.28 13.97 2.99
N GLU A 194 -3.32 15.24 3.39
CA GLU A 194 -3.13 16.37 2.47
C GLU A 194 -1.69 16.39 1.93
N TRP A 195 -0.71 16.17 2.82
CA TRP A 195 0.69 16.04 2.40
C TRP A 195 0.90 14.84 1.46
N MET A 196 0.25 13.72 1.73
CA MET A 196 0.34 12.52 0.89
C MET A 196 -0.32 12.74 -0.48
N ILE A 197 -1.46 13.46 -0.54
CA ILE A 197 -2.10 13.84 -1.80
C ILE A 197 -1.17 14.73 -2.61
N ASP A 198 -0.62 15.79 -1.99
CA ASP A 198 0.33 16.68 -2.64
C ASP A 198 1.56 15.90 -3.17
N LEU A 199 2.05 14.92 -2.41
CA LEU A 199 3.14 14.05 -2.85
C LEU A 199 2.73 13.23 -4.09
N MET A 200 1.58 12.56 -4.06
CA MET A 200 1.11 11.71 -5.17
C MET A 200 0.84 12.54 -6.44
N GLU A 201 0.18 13.68 -6.31
CA GLU A 201 -0.13 14.56 -7.44
C GLU A 201 1.13 15.14 -8.11
N ASN A 202 2.13 15.53 -7.30
CA ASN A 202 3.38 16.07 -7.83
C ASN A 202 4.33 14.98 -8.35
N VAL A 203 4.32 13.78 -7.80
CA VAL A 203 5.05 12.62 -8.33
C VAL A 203 4.46 12.19 -9.66
N ASN A 204 3.15 12.02 -9.75
CA ASN A 204 2.38 11.73 -10.96
C ASN A 204 2.97 10.60 -11.84
N LEU A 205 3.39 9.50 -11.21
CA LEU A 205 3.86 8.29 -11.88
C LEU A 205 2.81 7.18 -11.77
N LYS A 206 2.50 6.51 -12.88
CA LYS A 206 1.44 5.49 -12.94
C LYS A 206 1.69 4.28 -12.04
N ASN A 207 2.94 3.97 -11.73
CA ASN A 207 3.34 2.86 -10.87
C ASN A 207 3.66 3.32 -9.43
N VAL A 208 3.37 4.57 -9.07
CA VAL A 208 3.49 5.05 -7.68
C VAL A 208 2.09 5.19 -7.09
N GLY A 209 1.94 4.75 -5.86
CA GLY A 209 0.68 4.81 -5.13
C GLY A 209 0.87 4.75 -3.63
N VAL A 210 -0.20 4.49 -2.92
CA VAL A 210 -0.23 4.45 -1.45
C VAL A 210 -0.47 3.02 -0.97
N LEU A 211 0.26 2.63 0.08
CA LEU A 211 -0.14 1.56 0.98
C LEU A 211 -0.84 2.22 2.18
N GLY A 212 -2.16 2.05 2.26
CA GLY A 212 -2.98 2.62 3.33
C GLY A 212 -2.98 1.75 4.58
N ASP A 213 -2.23 2.13 5.62
CA ASP A 213 -2.33 1.47 6.92
C ASP A 213 -3.53 1.99 7.69
N PHE A 214 -4.30 1.09 8.31
CA PHE A 214 -5.54 1.44 9.01
C PHE A 214 -5.31 2.22 10.30
N THR A 215 -4.13 2.11 10.92
CA THR A 215 -3.87 2.65 12.26
C THR A 215 -2.64 3.55 12.40
N ASN A 216 -1.78 3.63 11.39
CA ASN A 216 -0.54 4.44 11.45
C ASN A 216 -0.79 5.93 11.14
N TRP A 217 -1.60 6.61 11.97
CA TRP A 217 -2.05 7.99 11.75
C TRP A 217 -1.47 8.99 12.77
N THR A 218 -0.29 8.75 13.29
CA THR A 218 0.36 9.66 14.24
C THR A 218 1.22 10.70 13.53
N LEU A 219 0.89 11.98 13.67
CA LEU A 219 1.66 13.10 13.10
C LEU A 219 3.03 13.27 13.77
N GLU A 220 3.08 13.14 15.07
CA GLU A 220 4.32 13.04 15.81
C GLU A 220 4.40 11.63 16.39
N ARG A 221 5.57 11.11 16.71
CA ARG A 221 5.69 9.82 17.42
C ARG A 221 5.09 9.88 18.85
N ASN A 222 4.16 10.79 19.06
CA ASN A 222 3.38 10.97 20.27
C ASN A 222 1.98 10.36 20.02
N PRO A 223 1.59 9.32 20.77
CA PRO A 223 0.27 8.69 20.63
C PRO A 223 -0.92 9.63 20.85
N ASP A 224 -0.70 10.82 21.39
CA ASP A 224 -1.77 11.81 21.62
C ASP A 224 -2.01 12.74 20.42
N THR A 225 -1.19 12.65 19.35
CA THR A 225 -1.31 13.47 18.13
C THR A 225 -1.68 12.61 16.93
N PHE A 226 -2.87 12.07 16.95
CA PHE A 226 -3.44 11.36 15.80
C PHE A 226 -4.03 12.35 14.79
N TYR A 227 -3.98 11.98 13.52
CA TYR A 227 -4.94 12.53 12.57
C TYR A 227 -6.35 12.20 13.08
N PRO A 228 -7.29 13.18 13.12
CA PRO A 228 -8.52 13.05 13.93
C PRO A 228 -9.42 11.87 13.52
N ASP A 229 -9.33 11.39 12.27
CA ASP A 229 -10.18 10.33 11.75
C ASP A 229 -9.44 9.46 10.73
N PRO A 230 -8.99 8.25 11.11
CA PRO A 230 -8.36 7.30 10.18
C PRO A 230 -9.21 6.95 8.96
N TYR A 231 -10.53 6.89 9.11
CA TYR A 231 -11.44 6.63 7.99
C TYR A 231 -11.43 7.78 6.99
N LYS A 232 -11.38 9.02 7.49
CA LYS A 232 -11.24 10.19 6.62
C LYS A 232 -9.90 10.22 5.90
N GLY A 233 -8.84 9.80 6.58
CA GLY A 233 -7.52 9.65 5.97
C GLY A 233 -7.53 8.65 4.81
N ILE A 234 -8.04 7.44 5.04
CA ILE A 234 -8.19 6.42 3.98
C ILE A 234 -9.13 6.89 2.86
N GLU A 235 -10.22 7.59 3.20
CA GLU A 235 -11.13 8.14 2.17
C GLU A 235 -10.42 9.13 1.25
N LEU A 236 -9.66 10.06 1.79
CA LEU A 236 -8.91 11.05 1.04
C LEU A 236 -7.83 10.41 0.15
N LEU A 237 -7.16 9.37 0.66
CA LEU A 237 -6.11 8.66 -0.06
C LEU A 237 -6.65 7.59 -1.03
N SER A 238 -7.94 7.25 -1.00
CA SER A 238 -8.52 6.17 -1.80
C SER A 238 -8.20 6.22 -3.30
N PRO A 239 -8.09 7.40 -3.97
CA PRO A 239 -7.71 7.45 -5.39
C PRO A 239 -6.31 6.89 -5.69
N TYR A 240 -5.42 6.90 -4.70
CA TYR A 240 -4.01 6.51 -4.83
C TYR A 240 -3.70 5.15 -4.21
N ILE A 241 -4.63 4.57 -3.43
CA ILE A 241 -4.42 3.31 -2.71
C ILE A 241 -4.33 2.14 -3.70
N ARG A 242 -3.24 1.36 -3.59
CA ARG A 242 -2.99 0.12 -4.33
C ARG A 242 -2.90 -1.10 -3.43
N ALA A 243 -2.53 -0.90 -2.18
CA ALA A 243 -2.54 -1.91 -1.14
C ALA A 243 -2.97 -1.29 0.18
N VAL A 244 -3.42 -2.12 1.10
CA VAL A 244 -3.67 -1.71 2.48
C VAL A 244 -2.97 -2.64 3.46
N SER A 245 -2.50 -2.12 4.58
CA SER A 245 -2.23 -2.89 5.79
C SER A 245 -3.52 -2.94 6.60
N ALA A 246 -4.21 -4.07 6.51
CA ALA A 246 -5.40 -4.34 7.31
C ALA A 246 -4.98 -4.69 8.74
N LYS A 247 -4.54 -3.66 9.47
CA LYS A 247 -4.04 -3.78 10.83
C LYS A 247 -5.18 -4.10 11.81
N SER A 248 -4.92 -5.02 12.72
CA SER A 248 -5.85 -5.47 13.75
C SER A 248 -5.14 -5.74 15.07
N GLU A 249 -5.84 -5.56 16.18
CA GLU A 249 -5.24 -5.70 17.51
C GLU A 249 -6.07 -6.59 18.45
N THR A 250 -7.36 -6.30 18.58
CA THR A 250 -8.23 -6.96 19.54
C THR A 250 -9.53 -7.42 18.91
N PHE A 251 -9.99 -8.59 19.33
CA PHE A 251 -11.21 -9.19 18.82
C PHE A 251 -12.21 -9.47 19.93
N SER A 252 -13.48 -9.20 19.64
CA SER A 252 -14.60 -9.63 20.47
C SER A 252 -14.79 -11.16 20.40
N SER A 253 -15.64 -11.70 21.28
CA SER A 253 -16.03 -13.11 21.25
C SER A 253 -16.74 -13.52 19.96
N SER A 254 -17.33 -12.56 19.23
CA SER A 254 -17.96 -12.77 17.92
C SER A 254 -17.00 -12.71 16.75
N GLY A 255 -15.70 -12.39 16.98
CA GLY A 255 -14.69 -12.29 15.94
C GLY A 255 -14.65 -10.95 15.21
N GLU A 256 -15.33 -9.93 15.74
CA GLU A 256 -15.21 -8.55 15.23
C GLU A 256 -13.98 -7.87 15.82
N GLU A 257 -13.24 -7.15 15.01
CA GLU A 257 -12.16 -6.27 15.48
C GLU A 257 -12.78 -5.10 16.25
N THR A 258 -12.17 -4.71 17.38
CA THR A 258 -12.79 -3.77 18.32
C THR A 258 -12.18 -2.37 18.31
N THR A 259 -11.03 -2.17 17.64
CA THR A 259 -10.35 -0.88 17.51
C THR A 259 -10.63 -0.23 16.16
N THR A 260 -10.80 -1.03 15.10
CA THR A 260 -11.09 -0.59 13.74
C THR A 260 -12.39 -1.20 13.22
N ASP A 261 -13.33 -0.37 12.78
CA ASP A 261 -14.53 -0.83 12.08
C ASP A 261 -14.16 -1.23 10.65
N TYR A 262 -13.93 -2.51 10.45
CA TYR A 262 -13.54 -3.10 9.15
C TYR A 262 -14.61 -2.90 8.08
N LYS A 263 -15.89 -2.97 8.45
CA LYS A 263 -16.97 -2.75 7.49
C LYS A 263 -16.94 -1.33 6.93
N LYS A 264 -16.89 -0.34 7.81
CA LYS A 264 -16.75 1.08 7.42
C LYS A 264 -15.48 1.32 6.60
N MET A 265 -14.36 0.70 6.97
CA MET A 265 -13.09 0.84 6.26
C MET A 265 -13.19 0.30 4.83
N PHE A 266 -13.74 -0.90 4.65
CA PHE A 266 -13.91 -1.50 3.33
C PHE A 266 -15.02 -0.84 2.49
N GLU A 267 -16.06 -0.27 3.09
CA GLU A 267 -17.03 0.59 2.39
C GLU A 267 -16.34 1.80 1.74
N ILE A 268 -15.39 2.41 2.45
CA ILE A 268 -14.56 3.50 1.90
C ILE A 268 -13.67 2.98 0.77
N LEU A 269 -13.01 1.85 0.96
CA LEU A 269 -12.09 1.26 -0.01
C LEU A 269 -12.76 0.78 -1.31
N GLN A 270 -14.10 0.67 -1.37
CA GLN A 270 -14.81 0.50 -2.64
C GLN A 270 -14.52 1.63 -3.64
N LYS A 271 -14.10 2.80 -3.16
CA LYS A 271 -13.72 3.96 -3.96
C LYS A 271 -12.25 3.91 -4.45
N ALA A 272 -11.48 2.91 -4.04
CA ALA A 272 -10.06 2.75 -4.41
C ALA A 272 -9.92 1.94 -5.71
N PRO A 273 -9.77 2.59 -6.88
CA PRO A 273 -9.86 1.91 -8.18
C PRO A 273 -8.65 1.02 -8.48
N HIS A 274 -7.57 1.20 -7.72
CA HIS A 274 -6.30 0.51 -7.93
C HIS A 274 -5.96 -0.49 -6.82
N LEU A 275 -6.86 -0.69 -5.86
CA LEU A 275 -6.63 -1.61 -4.74
C LEU A 275 -6.51 -3.05 -5.22
N GLU A 276 -5.34 -3.65 -5.00
CA GLU A 276 -5.02 -5.02 -5.41
C GLU A 276 -4.75 -5.94 -4.22
N PHE A 277 -4.15 -5.42 -3.13
CA PHE A 277 -3.74 -6.22 -1.99
C PHE A 277 -4.31 -5.70 -0.67
N ALA A 278 -4.74 -6.63 0.19
CA ALA A 278 -5.00 -6.38 1.60
C ALA A 278 -4.07 -7.27 2.44
N GLY A 279 -3.02 -6.68 2.98
CA GLY A 279 -2.06 -7.35 3.86
C GLY A 279 -2.64 -7.48 5.27
N VAL A 280 -2.80 -8.70 5.76
CA VAL A 280 -3.16 -8.95 7.15
C VAL A 280 -1.98 -8.58 8.04
N GLU A 281 -2.18 -7.61 8.96
CA GLU A 281 -1.19 -7.18 9.94
C GLU A 281 -1.79 -7.22 11.35
N PHE A 282 -1.64 -8.38 12.01
CA PHE A 282 -2.09 -8.53 13.39
C PHE A 282 -1.02 -8.06 14.38
N SER A 283 -1.34 -7.06 15.18
CA SER A 283 -0.45 -6.44 16.19
C SER A 283 -0.84 -6.76 17.63
N GLY A 284 -1.97 -7.41 17.86
CA GLY A 284 -2.49 -7.72 19.19
C GLY A 284 -1.64 -8.69 20.01
N ASN A 285 -1.92 -8.73 21.31
CA ASN A 285 -1.22 -9.59 22.29
C ASN A 285 -2.17 -10.35 23.23
N THR A 286 -3.48 -10.19 23.06
CA THR A 286 -4.50 -10.83 23.91
C THR A 286 -4.84 -12.26 23.49
N ILE A 287 -4.50 -12.62 22.25
CA ILE A 287 -4.67 -13.95 21.67
C ILE A 287 -3.38 -14.37 20.95
N THR A 288 -3.26 -15.65 20.58
CA THR A 288 -2.11 -16.11 19.81
C THR A 288 -2.06 -15.44 18.44
N ARG A 289 -0.84 -15.22 17.91
CA ARG A 289 -0.63 -14.60 16.60
C ARG A 289 -1.35 -15.35 15.48
N ASN A 290 -1.24 -16.67 15.45
CA ASN A 290 -1.94 -17.50 14.47
C ASN A 290 -3.46 -17.29 14.52
N LYS A 291 -4.03 -17.21 15.74
CA LYS A 291 -5.46 -16.94 15.90
C LYS A 291 -5.84 -15.54 15.45
N GLY A 292 -5.04 -14.53 15.79
CA GLY A 292 -5.27 -13.14 15.36
C GLY A 292 -5.24 -13.00 13.85
N VAL A 293 -4.23 -13.56 13.20
CA VAL A 293 -4.09 -13.58 11.74
C VAL A 293 -5.29 -14.26 11.07
N GLN A 294 -5.74 -15.42 11.57
CA GLN A 294 -6.90 -16.12 11.04
C GLN A 294 -8.20 -15.33 11.22
N LEU A 295 -8.38 -14.68 12.36
CA LEU A 295 -9.56 -13.83 12.62
C LEU A 295 -9.57 -12.60 11.70
N THR A 296 -8.42 -11.94 11.51
CA THR A 296 -8.31 -10.80 10.61
C THR A 296 -8.66 -11.20 9.18
N LYS A 297 -8.10 -12.31 8.69
CA LYS A 297 -8.42 -12.83 7.35
C LYS A 297 -9.90 -13.13 7.20
N ALA A 298 -10.48 -13.86 8.14
CA ALA A 298 -11.90 -14.23 8.12
C ALA A 298 -12.82 -12.99 8.17
N LEU A 299 -12.43 -11.95 8.92
CA LEU A 299 -13.17 -10.69 8.99
C LEU A 299 -13.13 -9.95 7.64
N ILE A 300 -11.96 -9.87 6.99
CA ILE A 300 -11.84 -9.29 5.65
C ILE A 300 -12.74 -10.04 4.66
N GLU A 301 -12.66 -11.37 4.62
CA GLU A 301 -13.47 -12.22 3.73
C GLU A 301 -14.98 -12.04 3.97
N LYS A 302 -15.40 -11.95 5.23
CA LYS A 302 -16.79 -11.69 5.63
C LYS A 302 -17.26 -10.34 5.10
N VAL A 303 -16.51 -9.28 5.38
CA VAL A 303 -16.87 -7.91 4.97
C VAL A 303 -16.92 -7.78 3.44
N ILE A 304 -15.92 -8.31 2.73
CA ILE A 304 -15.93 -8.31 1.26
C ILE A 304 -17.17 -9.02 0.70
N LYS A 305 -17.59 -10.12 1.33
CA LYS A 305 -18.78 -10.86 0.91
C LYS A 305 -20.06 -10.07 1.16
N GLU A 306 -20.13 -9.33 2.23
CA GLU A 306 -21.30 -8.48 2.58
C GLU A 306 -21.40 -7.24 1.66
N LEU A 307 -20.30 -6.78 1.08
CA LEU A 307 -20.24 -5.60 0.23
C LEU A 307 -20.39 -5.90 -1.28
N LYS A 308 -20.46 -7.18 -1.65
CA LYS A 308 -20.75 -7.63 -3.02
C LYS A 308 -22.25 -7.72 -3.28
#